data_02daa085063165279741ecb1e5bb8f03
#
_entry.id   02daa085063165279741ecb1e5bb8f03
#
_cell.length_a   1.000
_cell.length_b   1.000
_cell.length_c   1.000
_cell.angle_alpha   90.00
_cell.angle_beta   90.00
_cell.angle_gamma   90.00
#
_symmetry.space_group_name_H-M   'P 1'
#
loop_
_entity.id
_entity.type
_entity.pdbx_description
1 polymer ?
#
loop_
_entity_poly.entity_id
_entity_poly.type
_entity_poly.pdbx_seq_one_letter_code
_entity_poly.pdbx_strand_id
1 'polypeptide(L)'
;MAKDIIFGEEARKALQAGVDKIADAVKVTLGPKGRNVVLERSFGAPLITNDGVTIAKEIELASPFENMGAQLVKEVATKTNDCAGDGTTTATVLAQALILEGMKNVAAGANPMVVKKGIKKAVDAAVATVESNSKKVSGSEDIARVATVSAGDEFIGNLIAEAMEKVSADGVITVEESKTAETYSEVVEGMQFDRGYITPYMVTDTDKMEAVIDDALILITDKKISSIQDVLPLLEQIVQAGKKLVIIAEDVEGEALAICIVTADGGLVKLDAECDMIAEVIESEAIYD
;
A
#
# COMPACT_ATOMS: atom_id res chain seq x y z
N MET A 1 19.04 -1.50 -27.32
CA MET A 1 19.09 -2.97 -27.19
C MET A 1 18.30 -3.60 -28.32
N ALA A 2 18.84 -4.65 -28.95
CA ALA A 2 18.06 -5.49 -29.88
C ALA A 2 16.91 -6.17 -29.12
N LYS A 3 15.76 -6.30 -29.77
CA LYS A 3 14.60 -7.00 -29.21
C LYS A 3 14.50 -8.39 -29.84
N ASP A 4 14.30 -9.38 -29.00
CA ASP A 4 13.99 -10.73 -29.42
C ASP A 4 12.47 -10.86 -29.59
N ILE A 5 12.01 -11.50 -30.67
CA ILE A 5 10.58 -11.55 -31.01
C ILE A 5 10.21 -13.00 -31.33
N ILE A 6 9.24 -13.53 -30.58
CA ILE A 6 8.64 -14.85 -30.83
C ILE A 6 7.14 -14.74 -31.10
N PHE A 7 6.59 -15.67 -31.84
CA PHE A 7 5.20 -15.66 -32.30
C PHE A 7 4.49 -16.99 -32.07
N GLY A 8 3.18 -16.93 -32.19
CA GLY A 8 2.34 -18.12 -32.30
C GLY A 8 2.30 -18.99 -31.04
N GLU A 9 2.43 -20.28 -31.21
CA GLU A 9 2.31 -21.28 -30.13
C GLU A 9 3.50 -21.23 -29.18
N GLU A 10 4.70 -20.98 -29.67
CA GLU A 10 5.91 -20.89 -28.87
C GLU A 10 5.80 -19.74 -27.87
N ALA A 11 5.40 -18.56 -28.32
CA ALA A 11 5.17 -17.40 -27.46
C ALA A 11 4.14 -17.68 -26.36
N ARG A 12 3.03 -18.33 -26.71
CA ARG A 12 1.97 -18.69 -25.75
C ARG A 12 2.47 -19.70 -24.70
N LYS A 13 3.22 -20.71 -25.12
CA LYS A 13 3.79 -21.72 -24.19
C LYS A 13 4.78 -21.09 -23.22
N ALA A 14 5.65 -20.22 -23.71
CA ALA A 14 6.63 -19.53 -22.86
C ALA A 14 5.93 -18.64 -21.81
N LEU A 15 4.94 -17.83 -22.21
CA LEU A 15 4.16 -17.01 -21.28
C LEU A 15 3.42 -17.87 -20.26
N GLN A 16 2.77 -18.97 -20.70
CA GLN A 16 2.05 -19.88 -19.82
C GLN A 16 3.01 -20.55 -18.81
N ALA A 17 4.18 -20.98 -19.23
CA ALA A 17 5.18 -21.57 -18.34
C ALA A 17 5.59 -20.58 -17.22
N GLY A 18 5.73 -19.30 -17.54
CA GLY A 18 5.99 -18.26 -16.56
C GLY A 18 4.84 -18.06 -15.56
N VAL A 19 3.60 -18.03 -16.06
CA VAL A 19 2.39 -17.98 -15.21
C VAL A 19 2.35 -19.17 -14.26
N ASP A 20 2.56 -20.38 -14.78
CA ASP A 20 2.50 -21.61 -13.99
C ASP A 20 3.57 -21.63 -12.90
N LYS A 21 4.81 -21.23 -13.18
CA LYS A 21 5.89 -21.21 -12.20
C LYS A 21 5.58 -20.33 -11.00
N ILE A 22 5.06 -19.13 -11.20
CA ILE A 22 4.66 -18.24 -10.08
C ILE A 22 3.43 -18.81 -9.36
N ALA A 23 2.38 -19.13 -10.12
CA ALA A 23 1.14 -19.59 -9.50
C ALA A 23 1.34 -20.90 -8.72
N ASP A 24 2.19 -21.80 -9.21
CA ASP A 24 2.50 -23.05 -8.53
C ASP A 24 3.30 -22.83 -7.24
N ALA A 25 4.18 -21.83 -7.20
CA ALA A 25 4.88 -21.45 -5.99
C ALA A 25 3.94 -20.81 -4.95
N VAL A 26 3.03 -19.93 -5.41
CA VAL A 26 2.09 -19.22 -4.53
C VAL A 26 0.98 -20.13 -4.01
N LYS A 27 0.41 -20.98 -4.86
CA LYS A 27 -0.75 -21.81 -4.48
C LYS A 27 -0.50 -22.82 -3.35
N VAL A 28 0.75 -23.16 -3.06
CA VAL A 28 1.09 -24.08 -1.95
C VAL A 28 0.79 -23.48 -0.59
N THR A 29 0.62 -22.15 -0.52
CA THR A 29 0.28 -21.42 0.70
C THR A 29 -1.22 -21.34 0.95
N LEU A 30 -2.07 -21.78 0.01
CA LEU A 30 -3.52 -21.59 0.06
C LEU A 30 -4.21 -22.47 1.10
N GLY A 31 -5.05 -21.84 1.90
CA GLY A 31 -6.03 -22.49 2.79
C GLY A 31 -5.42 -23.17 4.03
N PRO A 32 -6.21 -23.96 4.77
CA PRO A 32 -5.82 -24.50 6.09
C PRO A 32 -4.70 -25.56 6.00
N LYS A 33 -4.40 -26.06 4.84
CA LYS A 33 -3.25 -26.94 4.57
C LYS A 33 -2.09 -26.22 3.91
N GLY A 34 -2.15 -24.90 3.85
CA GLY A 34 -1.12 -24.05 3.29
C GLY A 34 0.23 -24.26 3.98
N ARG A 35 1.30 -24.09 3.21
CA ARG A 35 2.68 -24.26 3.65
C ARG A 35 3.44 -22.98 3.40
N ASN A 36 4.49 -22.76 4.16
CA ASN A 36 5.42 -21.68 3.90
C ASN A 36 6.30 -22.00 2.69
N VAL A 37 6.70 -20.95 1.98
CA VAL A 37 7.71 -20.97 0.93
C VAL A 37 8.99 -20.37 1.49
N VAL A 38 10.12 -20.96 1.12
CA VAL A 38 11.45 -20.47 1.48
C VAL A 38 12.04 -19.76 0.26
N LEU A 39 12.34 -18.48 0.39
CA LEU A 39 12.91 -17.65 -0.66
C LEU A 39 14.36 -17.35 -0.34
N GLU A 40 15.23 -17.52 -1.33
CA GLU A 40 16.63 -17.15 -1.23
C GLU A 40 16.76 -15.61 -1.20
N ARG A 41 17.62 -15.09 -0.33
CA ARG A 41 18.02 -13.69 -0.32
C ARG A 41 19.50 -13.57 -0.64
N SER A 42 19.86 -12.55 -1.42
CA SER A 42 21.26 -12.27 -1.77
C SER A 42 22.12 -11.95 -0.54
N PHE A 43 21.50 -11.44 0.52
CA PHE A 43 22.15 -11.12 1.80
C PHE A 43 21.23 -11.51 2.96
N GLY A 44 21.80 -12.15 3.99
CA GLY A 44 21.09 -12.55 5.20
C GLY A 44 20.48 -13.94 5.14
N ALA A 45 19.59 -14.24 6.07
CA ALA A 45 18.88 -15.52 6.14
C ALA A 45 17.80 -15.61 5.06
N PRO A 46 17.49 -16.84 4.56
CA PRO A 46 16.36 -17.05 3.67
C PRO A 46 15.05 -16.54 4.26
N LEU A 47 14.20 -15.94 3.44
CA LEU A 47 12.87 -15.51 3.84
C LEU A 47 11.90 -16.68 3.83
N ILE A 48 11.26 -16.93 4.96
CA ILE A 48 10.19 -17.93 5.09
C ILE A 48 8.88 -17.18 5.17
N THR A 49 7.99 -17.40 4.20
CA THR A 49 6.71 -16.67 4.13
C THR A 49 5.61 -17.52 3.52
N ASN A 50 4.36 -17.21 3.84
CA ASN A 50 3.15 -17.73 3.21
C ASN A 50 2.36 -16.63 2.49
N ASP A 51 2.85 -15.41 2.49
CA ASP A 51 2.20 -14.29 1.80
C ASP A 51 2.40 -14.37 0.29
N GLY A 52 1.27 -14.43 -0.45
CA GLY A 52 1.27 -14.62 -1.89
C GLY A 52 1.90 -13.47 -2.67
N VAL A 53 1.72 -12.21 -2.24
CA VAL A 53 2.31 -11.06 -2.94
C VAL A 53 3.81 -11.00 -2.73
N THR A 54 4.30 -11.28 -1.54
CA THR A 54 5.74 -11.35 -1.24
C THR A 54 6.42 -12.43 -2.08
N ILE A 55 5.83 -13.63 -2.12
CA ILE A 55 6.36 -14.72 -2.95
C ILE A 55 6.38 -14.32 -4.42
N ALA A 56 5.28 -13.75 -4.94
CA ALA A 56 5.20 -13.35 -6.33
C ALA A 56 6.21 -12.25 -6.69
N LYS A 57 6.46 -11.29 -5.81
CA LYS A 57 7.41 -10.19 -6.04
C LYS A 57 8.85 -10.65 -6.12
N GLU A 58 9.24 -11.63 -5.33
CA GLU A 58 10.62 -12.14 -5.26
C GLU A 58 10.98 -13.09 -6.42
N ILE A 59 10.00 -13.71 -7.09
CA ILE A 59 10.29 -14.66 -8.17
C ILE A 59 10.69 -13.94 -9.44
N GLU A 60 11.90 -14.20 -9.92
CA GLU A 60 12.40 -13.82 -11.24
C GLU A 60 12.86 -15.07 -12.00
N LEU A 61 12.51 -15.11 -13.30
CA LEU A 61 12.82 -16.26 -14.14
C LEU A 61 13.96 -15.92 -15.13
N ALA A 62 14.89 -16.87 -15.29
CA ALA A 62 16.05 -16.69 -16.18
C ALA A 62 15.65 -16.52 -17.66
N SER A 63 14.55 -17.15 -18.11
CA SER A 63 14.03 -16.98 -19.47
C SER A 63 13.24 -15.67 -19.60
N PRO A 64 13.63 -14.73 -20.46
CA PRO A 64 12.93 -13.47 -20.62
C PRO A 64 11.46 -13.59 -20.99
N PHE A 65 11.11 -14.58 -21.84
CA PHE A 65 9.74 -14.80 -22.30
C PHE A 65 8.87 -15.42 -21.21
N GLU A 66 9.41 -16.36 -20.44
CA GLU A 66 8.73 -16.91 -19.28
C GLU A 66 8.56 -15.82 -18.19
N ASN A 67 9.62 -15.00 -18.00
CA ASN A 67 9.56 -13.92 -17.02
C ASN A 67 8.48 -12.89 -17.36
N MET A 68 8.19 -12.61 -18.63
CA MET A 68 7.05 -11.77 -19.01
C MET A 68 5.72 -12.36 -18.54
N GLY A 69 5.52 -13.67 -18.67
CA GLY A 69 4.34 -14.36 -18.14
C GLY A 69 4.24 -14.27 -16.62
N ALA A 70 5.37 -14.44 -15.94
CA ALA A 70 5.51 -14.28 -14.51
C ALA A 70 5.15 -12.84 -14.06
N GLN A 71 5.64 -11.81 -14.74
CA GLN A 71 5.35 -10.41 -14.42
C GLN A 71 3.86 -10.07 -14.52
N LEU A 72 3.12 -10.64 -15.48
CA LEU A 72 1.67 -10.44 -15.58
C LEU A 72 0.92 -10.96 -14.34
N VAL A 73 1.33 -12.10 -13.80
CA VAL A 73 0.72 -12.65 -12.57
C VAL A 73 1.17 -11.89 -11.33
N LYS A 74 2.43 -11.46 -11.29
CA LYS A 74 2.95 -10.56 -10.24
C LYS A 74 2.11 -9.28 -10.15
N GLU A 75 1.74 -8.68 -11.29
CA GLU A 75 0.87 -7.51 -11.32
C GLU A 75 -0.53 -7.79 -10.75
N VAL A 76 -1.10 -8.98 -11.00
CA VAL A 76 -2.39 -9.37 -10.40
C VAL A 76 -2.29 -9.43 -8.88
N ALA A 77 -1.25 -10.07 -8.35
CA ALA A 77 -1.04 -10.16 -6.90
C ALA A 77 -0.84 -8.77 -6.26
N THR A 78 -0.04 -7.90 -6.90
CA THR A 78 0.23 -6.54 -6.42
C THR A 78 -1.03 -5.69 -6.40
N LYS A 79 -1.80 -5.64 -7.50
CA LYS A 79 -3.06 -4.89 -7.55
C LYS A 79 -4.10 -5.39 -6.54
N THR A 80 -4.15 -6.69 -6.29
CA THR A 80 -5.05 -7.23 -5.26
C THR A 80 -4.63 -6.77 -3.87
N ASN A 81 -3.32 -6.76 -3.59
CA ASN A 81 -2.79 -6.25 -2.34
C ASN A 81 -3.11 -4.77 -2.14
N ASP A 82 -2.90 -3.96 -3.17
CA ASP A 82 -3.11 -2.50 -3.11
C ASP A 82 -4.60 -2.15 -2.91
N CYS A 83 -5.52 -2.97 -3.46
CA CYS A 83 -6.96 -2.72 -3.33
C CYS A 83 -7.59 -3.29 -2.05
N ALA A 84 -7.10 -4.43 -1.54
CA ALA A 84 -7.77 -5.19 -0.49
C ALA A 84 -6.85 -5.61 0.67
N GLY A 85 -5.53 -5.53 0.51
CA GLY A 85 -4.56 -5.96 1.53
C GLY A 85 -4.51 -7.48 1.75
N ASP A 86 -5.43 -8.25 1.19
CA ASP A 86 -5.54 -9.70 1.36
C ASP A 86 -6.06 -10.38 0.09
N GLY A 87 -6.03 -11.72 0.06
CA GLY A 87 -6.54 -12.51 -1.07
C GLY A 87 -5.58 -12.63 -2.27
N THR A 88 -4.32 -12.24 -2.13
CA THR A 88 -3.32 -12.26 -3.20
C THR A 88 -3.05 -13.66 -3.74
N THR A 89 -2.99 -14.67 -2.88
CA THR A 89 -2.88 -16.09 -3.26
C THR A 89 -4.09 -16.54 -4.07
N THR A 90 -5.31 -16.23 -3.62
CA THR A 90 -6.55 -16.58 -4.32
C THR A 90 -6.61 -15.92 -5.70
N ALA A 91 -6.26 -14.62 -5.81
CA ALA A 91 -6.22 -13.91 -7.07
C ALA A 91 -5.23 -14.52 -8.06
N THR A 92 -4.04 -14.91 -7.59
CA THR A 92 -3.02 -15.58 -8.38
C THR A 92 -3.50 -16.92 -8.93
N VAL A 93 -4.14 -17.74 -8.11
CA VAL A 93 -4.70 -19.05 -8.52
C VAL A 93 -5.84 -18.87 -9.53
N LEU A 94 -6.73 -17.90 -9.31
CA LEU A 94 -7.80 -17.59 -10.25
C LEU A 94 -7.26 -17.08 -11.59
N ALA A 95 -6.23 -16.21 -11.57
CA ALA A 95 -5.57 -15.74 -12.78
C ALA A 95 -4.98 -16.92 -13.59
N GLN A 96 -4.27 -17.83 -12.94
CA GLN A 96 -3.76 -19.04 -13.59
C GLN A 96 -4.89 -19.86 -14.23
N ALA A 97 -5.95 -20.13 -13.49
CA ALA A 97 -7.08 -20.93 -13.99
C ALA A 97 -7.76 -20.26 -15.21
N LEU A 98 -8.00 -18.95 -15.16
CA LEU A 98 -8.58 -18.19 -16.28
C LEU A 98 -7.67 -18.21 -17.52
N ILE A 99 -6.37 -18.06 -17.32
CA ILE A 99 -5.38 -18.11 -18.41
C ILE A 99 -5.34 -19.49 -19.04
N LEU A 100 -5.26 -20.56 -18.24
CA LEU A 100 -5.19 -21.93 -18.72
C LEU A 100 -6.43 -22.31 -19.54
N GLU A 101 -7.63 -22.02 -19.03
CA GLU A 101 -8.88 -22.31 -19.75
C GLU A 101 -9.07 -21.41 -20.99
N GLY A 102 -8.70 -20.13 -20.89
CA GLY A 102 -8.72 -19.22 -22.03
C GLY A 102 -7.77 -19.67 -23.15
N MET A 103 -6.55 -20.09 -22.80
CA MET A 103 -5.55 -20.56 -23.75
C MET A 103 -5.97 -21.86 -24.46
N LYS A 104 -6.62 -22.78 -23.76
CA LYS A 104 -7.18 -24.01 -24.38
C LYS A 104 -8.19 -23.66 -25.48
N ASN A 105 -9.09 -22.72 -25.21
CA ASN A 105 -10.08 -22.28 -26.18
C ASN A 105 -9.45 -21.56 -27.37
N VAL A 106 -8.47 -20.70 -27.14
CA VAL A 106 -7.73 -20.02 -28.22
C VAL A 106 -6.94 -21.01 -29.07
N ALA A 107 -6.30 -22.00 -28.45
CA ALA A 107 -5.58 -23.08 -29.16
C ALA A 107 -6.54 -23.93 -30.01
N ALA A 108 -7.78 -24.12 -29.57
CA ALA A 108 -8.83 -24.80 -30.32
C ALA A 108 -9.43 -23.95 -31.44
N GLY A 109 -8.95 -22.73 -31.68
CA GLY A 109 -9.37 -21.86 -32.78
C GLY A 109 -10.43 -20.83 -32.40
N ALA A 110 -10.81 -20.69 -31.14
CA ALA A 110 -11.73 -19.64 -30.72
C ALA A 110 -11.09 -18.23 -30.90
N ASN A 111 -11.96 -17.27 -31.31
CA ASN A 111 -11.50 -15.89 -31.45
C ASN A 111 -11.19 -15.27 -30.08
N PRO A 112 -9.95 -14.80 -29.81
CA PRO A 112 -9.54 -14.28 -28.52
C PRO A 112 -10.38 -13.09 -28.05
N MET A 113 -10.86 -12.24 -28.98
CA MET A 113 -11.68 -11.08 -28.66
C MET A 113 -13.08 -11.48 -28.19
N VAL A 114 -13.60 -12.58 -28.69
CA VAL A 114 -14.89 -13.15 -28.25
C VAL A 114 -14.73 -13.79 -26.88
N VAL A 115 -13.65 -14.56 -26.69
CA VAL A 115 -13.30 -15.15 -25.38
C VAL A 115 -13.16 -14.06 -24.31
N LYS A 116 -12.43 -12.98 -24.60
CA LYS A 116 -12.29 -11.82 -23.68
C LYS A 116 -13.64 -11.22 -23.28
N LYS A 117 -14.56 -11.04 -24.24
CA LYS A 117 -15.93 -10.55 -23.95
C LYS A 117 -16.71 -11.51 -23.06
N GLY A 118 -16.55 -12.81 -23.28
CA GLY A 118 -17.17 -13.85 -22.47
C GLY A 118 -16.65 -13.84 -21.02
N ILE A 119 -15.32 -13.79 -20.84
CA ILE A 119 -14.67 -13.68 -19.52
C ILE A 119 -15.20 -12.45 -18.79
N LYS A 120 -15.25 -11.28 -19.45
CA LYS A 120 -15.76 -10.06 -18.82
C LYS A 120 -17.18 -10.23 -18.28
N LYS A 121 -18.11 -10.76 -19.12
CA LYS A 121 -19.49 -11.00 -18.69
C LYS A 121 -19.58 -11.98 -17.51
N ALA A 122 -18.75 -13.01 -17.50
CA ALA A 122 -18.72 -13.98 -16.41
C ALA A 122 -18.19 -13.34 -15.12
N VAL A 123 -17.14 -12.50 -15.21
CA VAL A 123 -16.59 -11.75 -14.06
C VAL A 123 -17.64 -10.79 -13.51
N ASP A 124 -18.29 -9.99 -14.37
CA ASP A 124 -19.32 -9.04 -13.95
C ASP A 124 -20.46 -9.76 -13.18
N ALA A 125 -20.91 -10.93 -13.66
CA ALA A 125 -21.92 -11.73 -12.99
C ALA A 125 -21.43 -12.34 -11.67
N ALA A 126 -20.18 -12.80 -11.62
CA ALA A 126 -19.57 -13.34 -10.40
C ALA A 126 -19.43 -12.27 -9.33
N VAL A 127 -18.94 -11.07 -9.68
CA VAL A 127 -18.80 -9.93 -8.76
C VAL A 127 -20.16 -9.55 -8.19
N ALA A 128 -21.19 -9.37 -9.04
CA ALA A 128 -22.54 -9.06 -8.56
C ALA A 128 -23.09 -10.13 -7.60
N THR A 129 -22.79 -11.41 -7.84
CA THR A 129 -23.19 -12.50 -6.95
C THR A 129 -22.44 -12.45 -5.61
N VAL A 130 -21.15 -12.17 -5.63
CA VAL A 130 -20.35 -12.00 -4.41
C VAL A 130 -20.86 -10.81 -3.59
N GLU A 131 -21.10 -9.67 -4.22
CA GLU A 131 -21.67 -8.49 -3.58
C GLU A 131 -23.02 -8.77 -2.94
N SER A 132 -23.93 -9.48 -3.64
CA SER A 132 -25.25 -9.81 -3.12
C SER A 132 -25.21 -10.78 -1.93
N ASN A 133 -24.18 -11.60 -1.80
CA ASN A 133 -23.97 -12.55 -0.72
C ASN A 133 -23.08 -11.98 0.41
N SER A 134 -22.46 -10.83 0.20
CA SER A 134 -21.59 -10.22 1.19
C SER A 134 -22.41 -9.71 2.38
N LYS A 135 -21.77 -9.76 3.56
CA LYS A 135 -22.29 -9.16 4.79
C LYS A 135 -21.34 -8.04 5.19
N LYS A 136 -21.93 -6.88 5.51
CA LYS A 136 -21.13 -5.78 6.06
C LYS A 136 -20.57 -6.16 7.42
N VAL A 137 -19.30 -5.89 7.63
CA VAL A 137 -18.65 -6.04 8.93
C VAL A 137 -19.26 -5.02 9.89
N SER A 138 -19.66 -5.48 11.07
CA SER A 138 -20.27 -4.63 12.08
C SER A 138 -19.83 -5.05 13.48
N GLY A 139 -19.19 -4.13 14.20
CA GLY A 139 -18.71 -4.35 15.56
C GLY A 139 -17.38 -5.09 15.66
N SER A 140 -16.83 -5.07 16.88
CA SER A 140 -15.48 -5.56 17.20
C SER A 140 -15.31 -7.06 16.95
N GLU A 141 -16.36 -7.88 17.18
CA GLU A 141 -16.30 -9.33 16.98
C GLU A 141 -16.11 -9.71 15.50
N ASP A 142 -16.80 -9.03 14.57
CA ASP A 142 -16.66 -9.27 13.15
C ASP A 142 -15.27 -8.81 12.67
N ILE A 143 -14.77 -7.68 13.18
CA ILE A 143 -13.41 -7.19 12.89
C ILE A 143 -12.38 -8.22 13.38
N ALA A 144 -12.51 -8.71 14.61
CA ALA A 144 -11.61 -9.74 15.15
C ALA A 144 -11.60 -11.01 14.29
N ARG A 145 -12.76 -11.45 13.79
CA ARG A 145 -12.84 -12.63 12.90
C ARG A 145 -12.12 -12.41 11.58
N VAL A 146 -12.31 -11.26 10.95
CA VAL A 146 -11.63 -10.92 9.69
C VAL A 146 -10.12 -10.82 9.89
N ALA A 147 -9.69 -10.11 10.93
CA ALA A 147 -8.27 -9.97 11.25
C ALA A 147 -7.62 -11.32 11.62
N THR A 148 -8.31 -12.19 12.37
CA THR A 148 -7.85 -13.54 12.70
C THR A 148 -7.65 -14.39 11.44
N VAL A 149 -8.58 -14.33 10.48
CA VAL A 149 -8.45 -15.09 9.23
C VAL A 149 -7.26 -14.59 8.42
N SER A 150 -7.05 -13.28 8.35
CA SER A 150 -5.94 -12.67 7.61
C SER A 150 -4.58 -12.93 8.26
N ALA A 151 -4.48 -12.77 9.58
CA ALA A 151 -3.25 -12.98 10.33
C ALA A 151 -2.92 -14.47 10.55
N GLY A 152 -3.93 -15.35 10.50
CA GLY A 152 -3.80 -16.77 10.86
C GLY A 152 -3.60 -16.99 12.37
N ASP A 153 -3.82 -15.97 13.20
CA ASP A 153 -3.62 -15.99 14.65
C ASP A 153 -4.73 -15.21 15.35
N GLU A 154 -5.38 -15.86 16.33
CA GLU A 154 -6.51 -15.29 17.08
C GLU A 154 -6.05 -14.15 18.02
N PHE A 155 -4.85 -14.25 18.58
CA PHE A 155 -4.32 -13.21 19.45
C PHE A 155 -4.12 -11.90 18.67
N ILE A 156 -3.50 -11.99 17.48
CA ILE A 156 -3.31 -10.84 16.59
C ILE A 156 -4.66 -10.28 16.13
N GLY A 157 -5.61 -11.15 15.78
CA GLY A 157 -6.95 -10.73 15.37
C GLY A 157 -7.68 -9.93 16.44
N ASN A 158 -7.61 -10.37 17.69
CA ASN A 158 -8.21 -9.67 18.82
C ASN A 158 -7.48 -8.35 19.12
N LEU A 159 -6.14 -8.32 19.02
CA LEU A 159 -5.35 -7.10 19.22
C LEU A 159 -5.69 -6.02 18.20
N ILE A 160 -5.87 -6.41 16.93
CA ILE A 160 -6.30 -5.48 15.86
C ILE A 160 -7.72 -4.96 16.14
N ALA A 161 -8.65 -5.84 16.55
CA ALA A 161 -10.01 -5.42 16.86
C ALA A 161 -10.06 -4.44 18.04
N GLU A 162 -9.25 -4.67 19.08
CA GLU A 162 -9.10 -3.74 20.21
C GLU A 162 -8.51 -2.40 19.78
N ALA A 163 -7.50 -2.42 18.89
CA ALA A 163 -6.93 -1.21 18.33
C ALA A 163 -7.97 -0.42 17.51
N MET A 164 -8.73 -1.09 16.63
CA MET A 164 -9.81 -0.46 15.84
C MET A 164 -10.91 0.15 16.72
N GLU A 165 -11.22 -0.46 17.84
CA GLU A 165 -12.21 0.08 18.78
C GLU A 165 -11.73 1.39 19.43
N LYS A 166 -10.41 1.53 19.63
CA LYS A 166 -9.79 2.73 20.21
C LYS A 166 -9.65 3.88 19.21
N VAL A 167 -9.31 3.56 17.95
CA VAL A 167 -9.04 4.58 16.91
C VAL A 167 -10.24 4.90 16.02
N SER A 168 -11.40 4.27 16.23
CA SER A 168 -12.60 4.38 15.39
C SER A 168 -12.48 3.80 13.97
N ALA A 169 -13.56 3.89 13.19
CA ALA A 169 -13.63 3.31 11.85
C ALA A 169 -12.71 3.99 10.83
N ASP A 170 -12.37 5.25 11.06
CA ASP A 170 -11.55 6.08 10.18
C ASP A 170 -10.06 6.11 10.61
N GLY A 171 -9.74 5.40 11.71
CA GLY A 171 -8.37 5.32 12.22
C GLY A 171 -7.47 4.43 11.36
N VAL A 172 -6.22 4.82 11.25
CA VAL A 172 -5.18 4.06 10.54
C VAL A 172 -4.45 3.16 11.53
N ILE A 173 -4.33 1.87 11.19
CA ILE A 173 -3.51 0.91 11.93
C ILE A 173 -2.27 0.60 11.11
N THR A 174 -1.10 0.88 11.68
CA THR A 174 0.19 0.48 11.14
C THR A 174 0.74 -0.71 11.92
N VAL A 175 1.48 -1.58 11.24
CA VAL A 175 2.12 -2.75 11.83
C VAL A 175 3.63 -2.60 11.67
N GLU A 176 4.34 -2.60 12.79
CA GLU A 176 5.80 -2.46 12.82
C GLU A 176 6.43 -3.61 13.61
N GLU A 177 7.69 -3.89 13.33
CA GLU A 177 8.44 -4.89 14.09
C GLU A 177 8.80 -4.33 15.48
N SER A 178 8.37 -5.04 16.54
CA SER A 178 8.66 -4.63 17.91
C SER A 178 10.15 -4.69 18.20
N LYS A 179 10.66 -3.70 18.91
CA LYS A 179 12.04 -3.69 19.46
C LYS A 179 12.20 -4.58 20.71
N THR A 180 11.07 -5.04 21.26
CA THR A 180 11.00 -5.92 22.42
C THR A 180 10.51 -7.31 22.01
N ALA A 181 10.51 -8.27 22.94
CA ALA A 181 9.96 -9.62 22.69
C ALA A 181 8.42 -9.68 22.77
N GLU A 182 7.78 -8.58 23.14
CA GLU A 182 6.33 -8.53 23.36
C GLU A 182 5.62 -7.88 22.17
N THR A 183 4.44 -8.42 21.85
CA THR A 183 3.51 -7.82 20.88
C THR A 183 2.50 -6.99 21.64
N TYR A 184 2.38 -5.72 21.30
CA TYR A 184 1.47 -4.77 21.95
C TYR A 184 0.92 -3.77 20.93
N SER A 185 -0.17 -3.10 21.30
CA SER A 185 -0.73 -1.97 20.54
C SER A 185 -0.50 -0.67 21.30
N GLU A 186 -0.08 0.36 20.59
CA GLU A 186 0.03 1.72 21.08
C GLU A 186 -0.90 2.61 20.29
N VAL A 187 -1.68 3.45 20.97
CA VAL A 187 -2.58 4.40 20.33
C VAL A 187 -1.91 5.76 20.34
N VAL A 188 -1.74 6.31 19.16
CA VAL A 188 -1.24 7.69 18.96
C VAL A 188 -2.42 8.53 18.52
N GLU A 189 -2.70 9.60 19.26
CA GLU A 189 -3.71 10.58 18.86
C GLU A 189 -3.14 11.49 17.77
N GLY A 190 -3.90 11.68 16.70
CA GLY A 190 -3.49 12.47 15.54
C GLY A 190 -3.20 11.62 14.31
N MET A 191 -2.41 12.15 13.39
CA MET A 191 -1.98 11.47 12.16
C MET A 191 -0.47 11.22 12.18
N GLN A 192 -0.06 10.02 11.77
CA GLN A 192 1.35 9.66 11.58
C GLN A 192 1.66 9.54 10.10
N PHE A 193 2.77 10.13 9.67
CA PHE A 193 3.25 10.13 8.30
C PHE A 193 4.64 9.49 8.22
N ASP A 194 4.94 8.81 7.12
CA ASP A 194 6.23 8.16 6.89
C ASP A 194 7.39 9.13 6.66
N ARG A 195 7.09 10.40 6.36
CA ARG A 195 8.07 11.44 6.12
C ARG A 195 7.97 12.55 7.15
N GLY A 196 9.13 13.03 7.58
CA GLY A 196 9.26 14.10 8.54
C GLY A 196 9.75 15.42 7.89
N TYR A 197 10.56 16.18 8.61
CA TYR A 197 11.10 17.45 8.16
C TYR A 197 12.01 17.31 6.92
N ILE A 198 12.01 18.34 6.05
CA ILE A 198 12.76 18.33 4.77
C ILE A 198 14.27 18.34 4.99
N THR A 199 14.74 19.03 6.02
CA THR A 199 16.16 19.26 6.27
C THR A 199 16.48 19.18 7.77
N PRO A 200 17.66 18.64 8.14
CA PRO A 200 18.12 18.58 9.53
C PRO A 200 18.19 19.95 10.24
N TYR A 201 18.22 21.05 9.50
CA TYR A 201 18.20 22.39 10.07
C TYR A 201 16.87 22.81 10.70
N MET A 202 15.82 22.00 10.52
CA MET A 202 14.50 22.23 11.08
C MET A 202 14.25 21.52 12.41
N VAL A 203 15.27 20.83 12.97
CA VAL A 203 15.14 20.16 14.26
C VAL A 203 15.11 21.19 15.41
N THR A 204 14.24 20.94 16.36
CA THR A 204 14.15 21.72 17.61
C THR A 204 14.98 21.09 18.73
N ASP A 205 15.23 19.78 18.68
CA ASP A 205 16.09 19.02 19.57
C ASP A 205 17.18 18.35 18.75
N THR A 206 18.40 18.91 18.81
CA THR A 206 19.56 18.42 18.04
C THR A 206 20.11 17.10 18.57
N ASP A 207 19.90 16.79 19.84
CA ASP A 207 20.43 15.56 20.47
C ASP A 207 19.59 14.34 20.05
N LYS A 208 18.29 14.54 19.89
CA LYS A 208 17.36 13.50 19.43
C LYS A 208 17.08 13.56 17.95
N MET A 209 17.49 14.62 17.25
CA MET A 209 17.14 14.89 15.86
C MET A 209 15.63 14.91 15.63
N GLU A 210 14.91 15.57 16.55
CA GLU A 210 13.45 15.70 16.51
C GLU A 210 13.03 17.16 16.32
N ALA A 211 11.91 17.37 15.62
CA ALA A 211 11.23 18.66 15.53
C ALA A 211 9.91 18.58 16.29
N VAL A 212 9.87 19.12 17.51
CA VAL A 212 8.68 19.15 18.36
C VAL A 212 8.12 20.56 18.37
N ILE A 213 6.87 20.70 17.92
CA ILE A 213 6.22 22.00 17.76
C ILE A 213 4.87 21.96 18.46
N ASP A 214 4.77 22.63 19.60
CA ASP A 214 3.56 22.71 20.39
C ASP A 214 2.69 23.89 19.90
N ASP A 215 1.37 23.69 19.85
CA ASP A 215 0.34 24.69 19.54
C ASP A 215 0.58 25.42 18.18
N ALA A 216 0.96 24.63 17.16
CA ALA A 216 1.23 25.15 15.82
C ALA A 216 -0.04 25.39 15.02
N LEU A 217 -0.01 26.44 14.19
CA LEU A 217 -0.96 26.59 13.08
C LEU A 217 -0.52 25.67 11.94
N ILE A 218 -1.46 25.02 11.28
CA ILE A 218 -1.18 24.06 10.20
C ILE A 218 -1.68 24.67 8.89
N LEU A 219 -0.78 24.80 7.91
CA LEU A 219 -1.10 25.15 6.52
C LEU A 219 -1.04 23.88 5.68
N ILE A 220 -2.14 23.52 5.05
CA ILE A 220 -2.22 22.36 4.16
C ILE A 220 -2.48 22.84 2.74
N THR A 221 -1.71 22.31 1.77
CA THR A 221 -1.88 22.64 0.36
C THR A 221 -1.40 21.48 -0.53
N ASP A 222 -2.12 21.24 -1.60
CA ASP A 222 -1.79 20.32 -2.69
C ASP A 222 -0.77 20.88 -3.69
N LYS A 223 -0.25 22.09 -3.45
CA LYS A 223 0.63 22.79 -4.37
C LYS A 223 2.08 22.73 -3.92
N LYS A 224 2.97 22.79 -4.89
CA LYS A 224 4.39 23.07 -4.65
C LYS A 224 4.57 24.55 -4.29
N ILE A 225 5.29 24.79 -3.21
CA ILE A 225 5.63 26.14 -2.74
C ILE A 225 7.09 26.40 -3.10
N SER A 226 7.33 27.13 -4.18
CA SER A 226 8.67 27.51 -4.63
C SER A 226 8.96 29.00 -4.48
N SER A 227 7.91 29.83 -4.53
CA SER A 227 8.01 31.29 -4.41
C SER A 227 7.63 31.73 -3.00
N ILE A 228 8.46 32.60 -2.43
CA ILE A 228 8.17 33.21 -1.13
C ILE A 228 6.91 34.05 -1.16
N GLN A 229 6.60 34.68 -2.29
CA GLN A 229 5.46 35.58 -2.43
C GLN A 229 4.13 34.85 -2.16
N ASP A 230 4.07 33.56 -2.35
CA ASP A 230 2.87 32.75 -2.14
C ASP A 230 2.55 32.61 -0.64
N VAL A 231 3.56 32.57 0.21
CA VAL A 231 3.41 32.34 1.66
C VAL A 231 3.76 33.56 2.52
N LEU A 232 4.42 34.57 1.97
CA LEU A 232 4.87 35.74 2.71
C LEU A 232 3.74 36.47 3.49
N PRO A 233 2.56 36.71 2.90
CA PRO A 233 1.48 37.41 3.63
C PRO A 233 0.99 36.60 4.85
N LEU A 234 1.03 35.27 4.76
CA LEU A 234 0.68 34.38 5.86
C LEU A 234 1.77 34.38 6.93
N LEU A 235 3.04 34.27 6.50
CA LEU A 235 4.18 34.29 7.42
C LEU A 235 4.24 35.57 8.23
N GLU A 236 4.00 36.74 7.62
CA GLU A 236 3.95 38.04 8.31
C GLU A 236 2.87 38.05 9.41
N GLN A 237 1.69 37.52 9.13
CA GLN A 237 0.61 37.48 10.13
C GLN A 237 0.96 36.52 11.29
N ILE A 238 1.55 35.37 10.99
CA ILE A 238 1.92 34.37 11.98
C ILE A 238 3.04 34.87 12.89
N VAL A 239 4.06 35.54 12.31
CA VAL A 239 5.15 36.14 13.07
C VAL A 239 4.61 37.28 13.97
N GLN A 240 3.69 38.12 13.46
CA GLN A 240 3.04 39.17 14.29
C GLN A 240 2.21 38.58 15.43
N ALA A 241 1.58 37.43 15.20
CA ALA A 241 0.81 36.72 16.22
C ALA A 241 1.68 35.93 17.21
N GLY A 242 2.99 35.81 16.97
CA GLY A 242 3.90 35.01 17.79
C GLY A 242 3.57 33.52 17.82
N LYS A 243 2.91 33.01 16.76
CA LYS A 243 2.53 31.61 16.63
C LYS A 243 3.56 30.83 15.81
N LYS A 244 3.57 29.52 15.99
CA LYS A 244 4.37 28.59 15.20
C LYS A 244 3.57 28.09 14.00
N LEU A 245 4.23 27.73 12.92
CA LEU A 245 3.58 27.24 11.68
C LEU A 245 4.16 25.88 11.27
N VAL A 246 3.28 24.96 10.94
CA VAL A 246 3.61 23.72 10.22
C VAL A 246 3.01 23.81 8.82
N ILE A 247 3.80 23.51 7.80
CA ILE A 247 3.34 23.48 6.41
C ILE A 247 3.34 22.04 5.92
N ILE A 248 2.19 21.60 5.45
CA ILE A 248 2.00 20.31 4.76
C ILE A 248 1.72 20.66 3.30
N ALA A 249 2.63 20.28 2.39
CA ALA A 249 2.55 20.63 0.98
C ALA A 249 3.13 19.49 0.11
N GLU A 250 2.78 19.48 -1.19
CA GLU A 250 3.39 18.52 -2.14
C GLU A 250 4.92 18.68 -2.16
N ASP A 251 5.43 19.91 -2.22
CA ASP A 251 6.85 20.20 -2.07
C ASP A 251 7.08 21.66 -1.61
N VAL A 252 8.21 21.88 -0.89
CA VAL A 252 8.67 23.24 -0.53
C VAL A 252 10.14 23.35 -0.96
N GLU A 253 10.41 24.19 -1.94
CA GLU A 253 11.74 24.30 -2.54
C GLU A 253 12.14 25.78 -2.77
N GLY A 254 13.39 25.99 -3.18
CA GLY A 254 13.89 27.30 -3.60
C GLY A 254 13.92 28.35 -2.49
N GLU A 255 13.47 29.56 -2.82
CA GLU A 255 13.47 30.71 -1.91
C GLU A 255 12.52 30.53 -0.72
N ALA A 256 11.41 29.85 -0.92
CA ALA A 256 10.46 29.54 0.15
C ALA A 256 11.10 28.67 1.24
N LEU A 257 11.82 27.62 0.85
CA LEU A 257 12.53 26.74 1.78
C LEU A 257 13.60 27.49 2.57
N ALA A 258 14.39 28.35 1.91
CA ALA A 258 15.47 29.10 2.54
C ALA A 258 14.94 30.03 3.66
N ILE A 259 13.81 30.68 3.45
CA ILE A 259 13.21 31.55 4.45
C ILE A 259 12.53 30.76 5.58
N CYS A 260 11.89 29.64 5.25
CA CYS A 260 11.36 28.75 6.25
C CYS A 260 12.45 28.28 7.24
N ILE A 261 13.69 28.05 6.77
CA ILE A 261 14.82 27.69 7.64
C ILE A 261 15.26 28.89 8.51
N VAL A 262 15.30 30.11 7.97
CA VAL A 262 15.73 31.30 8.70
C VAL A 262 14.72 31.73 9.77
N THR A 263 13.45 31.46 9.55
CA THR A 263 12.38 31.72 10.54
C THR A 263 12.18 30.58 11.54
N ALA A 264 12.99 29.54 11.45
CA ALA A 264 12.83 28.27 12.19
C ALA A 264 13.21 28.31 13.68
N ASP A 265 13.53 29.46 14.26
CA ASP A 265 13.38 29.60 15.73
C ASP A 265 11.93 29.35 16.17
N GLY A 266 11.03 29.15 15.21
CA GLY A 266 9.61 28.87 15.34
C GLY A 266 9.06 27.60 14.69
N GLY A 267 9.90 26.65 14.28
CA GLY A 267 9.46 25.30 13.84
C GLY A 267 8.64 25.24 12.53
N LEU A 268 9.24 24.73 11.47
CA LEU A 268 8.57 24.41 10.22
C LEU A 268 8.84 22.95 9.88
N VAL A 269 7.79 22.13 9.76
CA VAL A 269 7.90 20.72 9.37
C VAL A 269 7.17 20.53 8.04
N LYS A 270 7.82 19.90 7.06
CA LYS A 270 7.17 19.40 5.86
C LYS A 270 6.79 17.95 6.05
N LEU A 271 5.57 17.63 5.68
CA LEU A 271 5.11 16.27 5.47
C LEU A 271 4.82 16.10 3.97
N ASP A 272 5.52 15.12 3.37
CA ASP A 272 5.27 14.72 1.99
C ASP A 272 4.22 13.60 2.04
N ALA A 273 2.95 14.00 2.17
CA ALA A 273 1.83 13.09 2.17
C ALA A 273 1.02 13.30 0.89
N GLU A 274 0.37 12.26 0.42
CA GLU A 274 -0.67 12.42 -0.60
C GLU A 274 -1.76 13.32 -0.01
N CYS A 275 -1.70 14.60 -0.36
CA CYS A 275 -2.48 15.67 0.27
C CYS A 275 -4.00 15.47 0.17
N ASP A 276 -4.47 14.72 -0.83
CA ASP A 276 -5.89 14.45 -1.03
C ASP A 276 -6.52 13.71 0.16
N MET A 277 -5.82 12.75 0.77
CA MET A 277 -6.33 12.04 1.97
C MET A 277 -6.35 12.92 3.23
N ILE A 278 -5.40 13.83 3.35
CA ILE A 278 -5.31 14.73 4.51
C ILE A 278 -6.39 15.79 4.47
N ALA A 279 -6.67 16.35 3.28
CA ALA A 279 -7.73 17.33 3.09
C ALA A 279 -9.11 16.75 3.43
N GLU A 280 -9.38 15.50 3.03
CA GLU A 280 -10.64 14.81 3.29
C GLU A 280 -10.89 14.55 4.79
N VAL A 281 -9.84 14.20 5.54
CA VAL A 281 -9.92 13.98 7.00
C VAL A 281 -10.12 15.30 7.76
N ILE A 282 -9.48 16.38 7.34
CA ILE A 282 -9.57 17.67 8.03
C ILE A 282 -10.88 18.39 7.69
N GLU A 283 -11.41 18.27 6.47
CA GLU A 283 -12.74 18.78 6.13
C GLU A 283 -13.85 18.11 6.94
N SER A 284 -13.67 16.84 7.34
CA SER A 284 -14.66 16.15 8.19
C SER A 284 -14.66 16.61 9.64
N GLU A 285 -13.55 17.14 10.18
CA GLU A 285 -13.47 17.70 11.54
C GLU A 285 -13.82 19.19 11.61
N ALA A 286 -13.57 19.96 10.55
CA ALA A 286 -13.87 21.41 10.52
C ALA A 286 -15.37 21.75 10.42
N ILE A 287 -16.27 20.77 10.32
CA ILE A 287 -17.74 20.97 10.24
C ILE A 287 -18.41 20.99 11.63
N TYR A 288 -17.67 20.84 12.73
CA TYR A 288 -18.24 20.76 14.08
C TYR A 288 -17.66 21.76 15.09
N ASP A 289 -17.42 23.01 14.66
CA ASP A 289 -17.33 24.15 15.60
C ASP A 289 -18.08 25.37 15.06
#